data_6414869d91dfed66377ca0fdaddf1c8e
#
_entry.id   6414869d91dfed66377ca0fdaddf1c8e
#
_cell.length_a   1.000
_cell.length_b   1.000
_cell.length_c   1.000
_cell.angle_alpha   90.00
_cell.angle_beta   90.00
_cell.angle_gamma   90.00
#
_symmetry.space_group_name_H-M   'P 1'
#
loop_
_entity.id
_entity.type
_entity.pdbx_description
1 polymer ?
#
loop_
_entity_poly.entity_id
_entity_poly.type
_entity_poly.pdbx_seq_one_letter_code
_entity_poly.pdbx_strand_id
1 'polypeptide(L)'
;MANSEETYLSLDKVNALLPENLKIDIENRLERSVYKTCQGKQLPVINSKLYPQNYYWYSCTTTYFKNIGADFICFTIGLNGILIIPIDVVVHYNRFSGWKGEGKKGIQYHVRIKHNQDGTLTFWNFNDPKENIDITQYLYK
;
A
#
# COMPACT_ATOMS: atom_id res chain seq x y z
N MET A 1 3.71 -29.00 -13.29
CA MET A 1 3.21 -27.64 -13.40
C MET A 1 4.17 -26.70 -12.66
N ALA A 2 4.65 -25.70 -13.34
CA ALA A 2 5.50 -24.72 -12.71
C ALA A 2 4.68 -23.88 -11.75
N ASN A 3 5.16 -23.73 -10.53
CA ASN A 3 4.55 -22.78 -9.59
C ASN A 3 4.93 -21.37 -10.03
N SER A 4 3.94 -20.50 -10.02
CA SER A 4 4.22 -19.09 -10.23
C SER A 4 5.09 -18.61 -9.07
N GLU A 5 6.16 -17.89 -9.37
CA GLU A 5 6.97 -17.28 -8.33
C GLU A 5 6.14 -16.23 -7.58
N GLU A 6 6.24 -16.24 -6.27
CA GLU A 6 5.66 -15.18 -5.47
C GLU A 6 6.38 -13.88 -5.77
N THR A 7 5.63 -12.85 -6.08
CA THR A 7 6.19 -11.52 -6.36
C THR A 7 5.88 -10.50 -5.26
N TYR A 8 5.01 -10.86 -4.34
CA TYR A 8 4.71 -10.08 -3.14
C TYR A 8 4.27 -11.01 -2.01
N LEU A 9 4.28 -10.51 -0.79
CA LEU A 9 3.99 -11.31 0.40
C LEU A 9 2.56 -11.83 0.39
N SER A 10 2.38 -13.07 0.83
CA SER A 10 1.05 -13.64 1.10
C SER A 10 0.39 -12.94 2.28
N LEU A 11 -0.93 -13.07 2.39
CA LEU A 11 -1.67 -12.48 3.52
C LEU A 11 -1.21 -13.02 4.87
N ASP A 12 -0.83 -14.29 4.95
CA ASP A 12 -0.29 -14.85 6.19
C ASP A 12 0.99 -14.14 6.62
N LYS A 13 1.88 -13.88 5.67
CA LYS A 13 3.14 -13.18 5.96
C LYS A 13 2.89 -11.71 6.28
N VAL A 14 1.96 -11.07 5.57
CA VAL A 14 1.54 -9.70 5.88
C VAL A 14 1.03 -9.63 7.31
N ASN A 15 0.12 -10.54 7.68
CA ASN A 15 -0.47 -10.54 9.02
C ASN A 15 0.57 -10.78 10.11
N ALA A 16 1.59 -11.60 9.82
CA ALA A 16 2.68 -11.82 10.77
C ALA A 16 3.49 -10.54 11.05
N LEU A 17 3.58 -9.65 10.06
CA LEU A 17 4.31 -8.38 10.19
C LEU A 17 3.48 -7.25 10.79
N LEU A 18 2.15 -7.36 10.76
CA LEU A 18 1.27 -6.32 11.29
C LEU A 18 1.40 -6.22 12.82
N PRO A 19 1.40 -5.00 13.36
CA PRO A 19 1.32 -4.83 14.83
C PRO A 19 -0.01 -5.40 15.35
N GLU A 20 -0.04 -5.72 16.65
CA GLU A 20 -1.18 -6.40 17.27
C GLU A 20 -2.51 -5.70 17.01
N ASN A 21 -2.55 -4.38 17.12
CA ASN A 21 -3.78 -3.61 16.94
C ASN A 21 -4.27 -3.56 15.47
N LEU A 22 -3.44 -3.98 14.53
CA LEU A 22 -3.80 -4.00 13.10
C LEU A 22 -3.86 -5.40 12.52
N LYS A 23 -3.70 -6.44 13.33
CA LYS A 23 -3.87 -7.82 12.86
C LYS A 23 -5.23 -8.00 12.21
N ILE A 24 -5.25 -8.65 11.06
CA ILE A 24 -6.46 -8.82 10.25
C ILE A 24 -6.98 -10.24 10.34
N ASP A 25 -8.29 -10.40 10.12
CA ASP A 25 -8.93 -11.69 9.93
C ASP A 25 -8.87 -12.02 8.44
N ILE A 26 -7.89 -12.83 8.04
CA ILE A 26 -7.65 -13.14 6.64
C ILE A 26 -8.74 -14.02 6.01
N GLU A 27 -9.54 -14.71 6.82
CA GLU A 27 -10.65 -15.52 6.34
C GLU A 27 -11.92 -14.70 6.15
N ASN A 28 -11.95 -13.45 6.62
CA ASN A 28 -13.13 -12.61 6.65
C ASN A 28 -12.89 -11.31 5.90
N ARG A 29 -12.57 -11.45 4.61
CA ARG A 29 -12.36 -10.30 3.74
C ARG A 29 -13.70 -9.59 3.52
N LEU A 30 -13.75 -8.30 3.84
CA LEU A 30 -14.97 -7.50 3.70
C LEU A 30 -15.29 -7.22 2.23
N GLU A 31 -14.25 -6.92 1.46
CA GLU A 31 -14.34 -6.73 0.02
C GLU A 31 -12.94 -6.87 -0.55
N ARG A 32 -12.80 -6.76 -1.87
CA ARG A 32 -11.50 -6.88 -2.51
C ARG A 32 -10.50 -5.89 -1.87
N SER A 33 -9.39 -6.41 -1.39
CA SER A 33 -8.30 -5.67 -0.76
C SER A 33 -8.63 -5.03 0.58
N VAL A 34 -9.80 -5.26 1.17
CA VAL A 34 -10.16 -4.68 2.46
C VAL A 34 -10.45 -5.78 3.48
N TYR A 35 -9.76 -5.72 4.60
CA TYR A 35 -9.87 -6.70 5.68
C TYR A 35 -10.27 -6.02 6.98
N LYS A 36 -10.96 -6.76 7.84
CA LYS A 36 -11.32 -6.27 9.17
C LYS A 36 -10.18 -6.56 10.13
N THR A 37 -9.80 -5.56 10.93
CA THR A 37 -8.80 -5.75 11.98
C THR A 37 -9.46 -6.34 13.24
N CYS A 38 -8.61 -6.83 14.16
CA CYS A 38 -9.08 -7.37 15.45
C CYS A 38 -9.82 -6.33 16.29
N GLN A 39 -9.67 -5.05 16.00
CA GLN A 39 -10.38 -3.96 16.68
C GLN A 39 -11.61 -3.46 15.93
N GLY A 40 -12.03 -4.20 14.90
CA GLY A 40 -13.22 -3.85 14.13
C GLY A 40 -13.02 -2.73 13.12
N LYS A 41 -11.77 -2.31 12.89
CA LYS A 41 -11.43 -1.32 11.87
C LYS A 41 -11.27 -1.99 10.51
N GLN A 42 -11.23 -1.18 9.46
CA GLN A 42 -10.98 -1.67 8.11
C GLN A 42 -9.56 -1.33 7.70
N LEU A 43 -8.84 -2.31 7.16
CA LEU A 43 -7.48 -2.13 6.68
C LEU A 43 -7.38 -2.57 5.22
N PRO A 44 -7.21 -1.64 4.28
CA PRO A 44 -6.85 -2.00 2.91
C PRO A 44 -5.44 -2.57 2.86
N VAL A 45 -5.27 -3.66 2.09
CA VAL A 45 -3.97 -4.27 1.81
C VAL A 45 -3.82 -4.33 0.30
N ILE A 46 -2.90 -3.57 -0.25
CA ILE A 46 -2.67 -3.53 -1.69
C ILE A 46 -1.25 -3.96 -2.01
N ASN A 47 -1.11 -4.64 -3.13
CA ASN A 47 0.09 -5.40 -3.45
C ASN A 47 0.80 -4.87 -4.69
N SER A 48 2.11 -5.00 -4.71
CA SER A 48 2.91 -4.79 -5.91
C SER A 48 4.15 -5.66 -5.88
N LYS A 49 4.54 -6.14 -7.05
CA LYS A 49 5.88 -6.69 -7.26
C LYS A 49 6.88 -5.54 -7.41
N LEU A 50 8.16 -5.85 -7.32
CA LEU A 50 9.22 -4.91 -7.67
C LEU A 50 9.36 -4.85 -9.19
N TYR A 51 9.20 -3.68 -9.77
CA TYR A 51 9.37 -3.46 -11.20
C TYR A 51 10.82 -3.11 -11.55
N PRO A 52 11.22 -3.27 -12.82
CA PRO A 52 12.51 -2.75 -13.27
C PRO A 52 12.66 -1.27 -12.91
N GLN A 53 13.88 -0.80 -12.66
CA GLN A 53 14.21 0.53 -12.15
C GLN A 53 13.87 0.70 -10.66
N ASN A 54 13.62 -0.40 -9.94
CA ASN A 54 13.50 -0.44 -8.47
C ASN A 54 12.36 0.42 -7.94
N TYR A 55 11.17 0.22 -8.48
CA TYR A 55 9.98 0.85 -7.94
C TYR A 55 8.83 -0.16 -7.83
N TYR A 56 7.88 0.18 -6.96
CA TYR A 56 6.60 -0.52 -6.80
C TYR A 56 5.50 0.38 -7.31
N TRP A 57 4.46 -0.24 -7.88
CA TRP A 57 3.37 0.51 -8.46
C TRP A 57 2.03 -0.07 -8.00
N TYR A 58 1.13 0.82 -7.58
CA TYR A 58 -0.18 0.44 -7.08
C TYR A 58 -1.26 1.27 -7.72
N SER A 59 -2.44 0.64 -7.87
CA SER A 59 -3.68 1.36 -8.15
C SER A 59 -4.43 1.46 -6.82
N CYS A 60 -4.68 2.69 -6.37
CA CYS A 60 -5.19 2.93 -5.01
C CYS A 60 -6.42 3.83 -5.04
N THR A 61 -7.53 3.32 -4.50
CA THR A 61 -8.76 4.10 -4.34
C THR A 61 -8.75 4.81 -2.98
N THR A 62 -7.80 5.70 -2.80
CA THR A 62 -7.51 6.35 -1.51
C THR A 62 -8.74 7.03 -0.90
N THR A 63 -9.48 7.80 -1.70
CA THR A 63 -10.66 8.52 -1.22
C THR A 63 -11.74 7.55 -0.74
N TYR A 64 -11.95 6.47 -1.47
CA TYR A 64 -12.89 5.43 -1.07
C TYR A 64 -12.48 4.80 0.26
N PHE A 65 -11.20 4.45 0.41
CA PHE A 65 -10.71 3.86 1.66
C PHE A 65 -10.88 4.81 2.84
N LYS A 66 -10.63 6.10 2.64
CA LYS A 66 -10.87 7.10 3.68
C LYS A 66 -12.35 7.16 4.05
N ASN A 67 -13.23 7.13 3.07
CA ASN A 67 -14.68 7.23 3.30
C ASN A 67 -15.25 6.03 4.04
N ILE A 68 -14.67 4.84 3.89
CA ILE A 68 -15.11 3.66 4.64
C ILE A 68 -14.47 3.58 6.04
N GLY A 69 -13.70 4.58 6.43
CA GLY A 69 -13.14 4.69 7.77
C GLY A 69 -11.77 4.05 7.99
N ALA A 70 -11.03 3.76 6.92
CA ALA A 70 -9.67 3.26 7.06
C ALA A 70 -8.75 4.35 7.61
N ASP A 71 -7.99 4.04 8.64
CA ASP A 71 -6.99 4.95 9.21
C ASP A 71 -5.63 4.79 8.55
N PHE A 72 -5.35 3.63 7.99
CA PHE A 72 -4.08 3.27 7.35
C PHE A 72 -4.34 2.52 6.05
N ILE A 73 -3.34 2.51 5.18
CA ILE A 73 -3.28 1.60 4.04
C ILE A 73 -2.01 0.79 4.18
N CYS A 74 -2.12 -0.54 4.04
CA CYS A 74 -0.98 -1.44 4.04
C CYS A 74 -0.56 -1.72 2.59
N PHE A 75 0.68 -1.36 2.27
CA PHE A 75 1.27 -1.64 0.95
C PHE A 75 2.29 -2.78 1.10
N THR A 76 2.14 -3.86 0.36
CA THR A 76 3.23 -4.83 0.27
C THR A 76 4.31 -4.28 -0.65
N ILE A 77 5.56 -4.38 -0.24
CA ILE A 77 6.70 -3.96 -1.07
C ILE A 77 7.39 -5.22 -1.60
N GLY A 78 6.75 -5.85 -2.57
CA GLY A 78 7.19 -7.13 -3.09
C GLY A 78 7.32 -8.16 -1.97
N LEU A 79 8.46 -8.80 -1.87
CA LEU A 79 8.78 -9.76 -0.80
C LEU A 79 9.57 -9.14 0.35
N ASN A 80 9.80 -7.83 0.33
CA ASN A 80 10.73 -7.15 1.23
C ASN A 80 10.09 -6.61 2.51
N GLY A 81 8.79 -6.73 2.67
CA GLY A 81 8.08 -6.26 3.85
C GLY A 81 6.78 -5.56 3.50
N ILE A 82 6.28 -4.79 4.45
CA ILE A 82 5.06 -3.99 4.29
C ILE A 82 5.29 -2.57 4.76
N LEU A 83 4.51 -1.67 4.18
CA LEU A 83 4.41 -0.29 4.66
C LEU A 83 3.01 -0.07 5.21
N ILE A 84 2.92 0.45 6.42
CA ILE A 84 1.64 0.82 7.03
C ILE A 84 1.60 2.33 7.09
N ILE A 85 0.91 2.93 6.14
CA ILE A 85 0.96 4.38 5.94
C ILE A 85 -0.36 5.01 6.36
N PRO A 86 -0.31 6.04 7.24
CA PRO A 86 -1.53 6.77 7.60
C PRO A 86 -2.26 7.28 6.35
N ILE A 87 -3.58 7.17 6.36
CA ILE A 87 -4.39 7.52 5.19
C ILE A 87 -4.15 8.97 4.76
N ASP A 88 -3.93 9.89 5.70
CA ASP A 88 -3.72 11.30 5.37
C ASP A 88 -2.41 11.56 4.64
N VAL A 89 -1.39 10.74 4.88
CA VAL A 89 -0.12 10.80 4.14
C VAL A 89 -0.35 10.41 2.69
N VAL A 90 -1.13 9.36 2.46
CA VAL A 90 -1.47 8.91 1.10
C VAL A 90 -2.32 9.95 0.39
N VAL A 91 -3.29 10.53 1.08
CA VAL A 91 -4.12 11.61 0.53
C VAL A 91 -3.26 12.79 0.09
N HIS A 92 -2.32 13.20 0.94
CA HIS A 92 -1.40 14.28 0.62
C HIS A 92 -0.57 13.99 -0.64
N TYR A 93 0.02 12.79 -0.69
CA TYR A 93 0.78 12.35 -1.87
C TYR A 93 -0.09 12.40 -3.14
N ASN A 94 -1.32 11.92 -3.05
CA ASN A 94 -2.22 11.84 -4.21
C ASN A 94 -2.58 13.22 -4.78
N ARG A 95 -2.52 14.28 -3.98
CA ARG A 95 -2.77 15.65 -4.48
C ARG A 95 -1.76 16.08 -5.53
N PHE A 96 -0.54 15.58 -5.42
CA PHE A 96 0.59 15.99 -6.25
C PHE A 96 1.04 14.90 -7.22
N SER A 97 0.56 13.66 -7.05
CA SER A 97 0.87 12.59 -7.98
C SER A 97 0.09 12.83 -9.28
N GLY A 98 0.78 12.74 -10.39
CA GLY A 98 0.26 13.25 -11.65
C GLY A 98 -0.79 12.42 -12.34
N TRP A 99 -1.03 11.18 -11.94
CA TRP A 99 -1.93 10.32 -12.69
C TRP A 99 -3.04 9.73 -11.83
N LYS A 100 -4.25 9.82 -12.35
CA LYS A 100 -5.44 9.23 -11.74
C LYS A 100 -6.45 8.87 -12.84
N GLY A 101 -7.32 7.91 -12.53
CA GLY A 101 -8.42 7.51 -13.40
C GLY A 101 -9.67 7.29 -12.59
N GLU A 102 -10.77 6.95 -13.24
CA GLU A 102 -12.01 6.60 -12.54
C GLU A 102 -12.24 5.11 -12.57
N GLY A 103 -12.73 4.57 -11.45
CA GLY A 103 -13.16 3.20 -11.30
C GLY A 103 -14.53 3.13 -10.65
N LYS A 104 -15.00 1.92 -10.38
CA LYS A 104 -16.33 1.69 -9.78
C LYS A 104 -16.47 2.31 -8.38
N LYS A 105 -15.37 2.46 -7.66
CA LYS A 105 -15.35 3.00 -6.29
C LYS A 105 -14.80 4.41 -6.22
N GLY A 106 -14.82 5.13 -7.33
CA GLY A 106 -14.36 6.49 -7.43
C GLY A 106 -12.96 6.58 -8.02
N ILE A 107 -12.22 7.62 -7.63
CA ILE A 107 -10.92 7.92 -8.23
C ILE A 107 -9.89 6.86 -7.82
N GLN A 108 -9.22 6.30 -8.83
CA GLN A 108 -8.05 5.44 -8.63
C GLN A 108 -6.79 6.27 -8.88
N TYR A 109 -5.94 6.34 -7.86
CA TYR A 109 -4.66 7.02 -7.97
C TYR A 109 -3.57 6.01 -8.28
N HIS A 110 -2.62 6.39 -9.12
CA HIS A 110 -1.40 5.61 -9.29
C HIS A 110 -0.41 6.01 -8.22
N VAL A 111 -0.04 5.06 -7.38
CA VAL A 111 0.93 5.25 -6.31
C VAL A 111 2.23 4.56 -6.72
N ARG A 112 3.32 5.31 -6.68
CA ARG A 112 4.65 4.76 -6.97
C ARG A 112 5.53 4.92 -5.76
N ILE A 113 6.16 3.80 -5.38
CA ILE A 113 7.11 3.77 -4.27
C ILE A 113 8.46 3.36 -4.83
N LYS A 114 9.45 4.24 -4.68
CA LYS A 114 10.80 3.96 -5.14
C LYS A 114 11.60 3.29 -4.05
N HIS A 115 12.30 2.22 -4.43
CA HIS A 115 13.26 1.54 -3.56
C HIS A 115 14.64 2.12 -3.87
N ASN A 116 15.16 2.95 -2.97
CA ASN A 116 16.42 3.64 -3.18
C ASN A 116 17.61 2.72 -2.90
N GLN A 117 18.78 3.07 -3.45
CA GLN A 117 20.00 2.27 -3.28
C GLN A 117 20.44 2.16 -1.83
N ASP A 118 20.16 3.19 -1.02
CA ASP A 118 20.49 3.18 0.41
C ASP A 118 19.50 2.41 1.28
N GLY A 119 18.50 1.76 0.65
CA GLY A 119 17.47 0.99 1.35
C GLY A 119 16.26 1.79 1.80
N THR A 120 16.26 3.10 1.59
CA THR A 120 15.08 3.92 1.92
C THR A 120 13.99 3.77 0.88
N LEU A 121 12.76 4.12 1.27
CA LEU A 121 11.58 4.05 0.43
C LEU A 121 10.96 5.44 0.31
N THR A 122 10.55 5.79 -0.90
CA THR A 122 10.03 7.12 -1.20
C THR A 122 8.71 7.01 -1.97
N PHE A 123 7.69 7.76 -1.54
CA PHE A 123 6.56 8.06 -2.42
C PHE A 123 7.09 8.93 -3.55
N TRP A 124 7.08 8.36 -4.74
CA TRP A 124 7.74 8.97 -5.89
C TRP A 124 6.76 9.78 -6.71
N ASN A 125 6.95 11.10 -6.73
CA ASN A 125 6.19 11.98 -7.56
C ASN A 125 6.96 12.24 -8.86
N PHE A 126 6.47 11.68 -9.94
CA PHE A 126 7.09 11.77 -11.26
C PHE A 126 7.15 13.18 -11.80
N ASN A 127 6.09 13.95 -11.54
CA ASN A 127 5.92 15.28 -12.14
C ASN A 127 6.55 16.38 -11.30
N ASP A 128 6.70 16.14 -10.01
CA ASP A 128 7.25 17.13 -9.10
C ASP A 128 8.09 16.44 -8.01
N PRO A 129 9.39 16.24 -8.28
CA PRO A 129 10.26 15.57 -7.29
C PRO A 129 10.35 16.27 -5.94
N LYS A 130 10.00 17.56 -5.86
CA LYS A 130 9.96 18.29 -4.59
C LYS A 130 8.89 17.75 -3.66
N GLU A 131 7.88 17.08 -4.21
CA GLU A 131 6.78 16.48 -3.46
C GLU A 131 7.04 15.01 -3.12
N ASN A 132 8.24 14.50 -3.36
CA ASN A 132 8.62 13.16 -2.91
C ASN A 132 8.60 13.12 -1.38
N ILE A 133 8.09 12.02 -0.84
CA ILE A 133 7.96 11.83 0.61
C ILE A 133 8.75 10.60 1.01
N ASP A 134 9.64 10.73 1.99
CA ASP A 134 10.31 9.58 2.60
C ASP A 134 9.32 8.85 3.50
N ILE A 135 9.05 7.58 3.18
CA ILE A 135 8.10 6.75 3.91
C ILE A 135 8.75 5.56 4.62
N THR A 136 10.07 5.60 4.73
CA THR A 136 10.84 4.49 5.35
C THR A 136 10.42 4.23 6.80
N GLN A 137 10.02 5.26 7.53
CA GLN A 137 9.58 5.12 8.91
C GLN A 137 8.36 4.21 9.08
N TYR A 138 7.60 3.96 8.02
CA TYR A 138 6.39 3.13 8.06
C TYR A 138 6.65 1.67 7.70
N LEU A 139 7.91 1.30 7.54
CA LEU A 139 8.31 -0.04 7.08
C LEU A 139 8.30 -1.05 8.23
N TYR A 140 7.68 -2.19 7.97
CA TYR A 140 7.72 -3.39 8.83
C TYR A 140 8.26 -4.56 8.01
N LYS A 141 9.25 -5.26 8.54
CA LYS A 141 9.81 -6.43 7.88
C LYS A 141 10.38 -7.47 8.85
#